data_4b9ebe47a67ea9735c515334ef2d48dc
#
_entry.id   4b9ebe47a67ea9735c515334ef2d48dc
#
_cell.length_a   1.000
_cell.length_b   1.000
_cell.length_c   1.000
_cell.angle_alpha   90.00
_cell.angle_beta   90.00
_cell.angle_gamma   90.00
#
_symmetry.space_group_name_H-M   'P 1'
#
loop_
_entity.id
_entity.type
_entity.pdbx_description
1 polymer ?
#
loop_
_entity_poly.entity_id
_entity_poly.type
_entity_poly.pdbx_seq_one_letter_code
_entity_poly.pdbx_strand_id
1 'polypeptide(L)'
;MTPASPHPSHSHPSQSHPSRPHSTYWLTRFVILRLIGFVYLAAFLSAAIQIVPLIGHDGLLPADRYLPRVAHQLGSTAAGFAHLPSLFWFDVSDKTLLVVAWAGAALAALVVCGYANAVIMAALWALYFSFVSIGQDWYGYGWEIQLLETGALAVFLCPLFDVRPFPRRPPPYVAILLFRWLAFRIMLGAGLIKIRGDQCWRDLTCLVHHYETQPIPNPISRFYHFMPLWFHKGGAFFNHVVELGSPWLVFGPRVARRIAGCLMVVFQIILITSGNLSFLNYLTIVPALAAFDDRFLRRFLPTFIARGAERAAEDHAAATTPLASATKDVPAWRPAELIPRRPGEWAASIYAVVVAILSLNPVLNMLSERQIMNTSFDRLHLVNTYGAFGSVGKERHEIVFEGTRDDPPTDATQWKEYDFWCKPGTPTRRPCFIAPLQPRIDWQIWFAAMSRSDRYPWTAHLIWKLLHNDAGALSLLSTNPFPDAPPRYIRAAYYRYEFAPPGNPEGLWWNRTYLGEWLPPLNDTDPRLLQFLRAFRWIDEGAPAPAAASNGP
;
A
#
# COMPACT_ATOMS: atom_id res chain seq x y z
N MET A 1 -47.52 48.22 67.46
CA MET A 1 -46.42 48.32 66.46
C MET A 1 -45.48 47.19 66.72
N THR A 2 -45.62 46.10 65.97
CA THR A 2 -44.80 44.91 66.03
C THR A 2 -43.85 44.93 64.82
N PRO A 3 -42.53 44.71 64.96
CA PRO A 3 -41.62 44.73 63.81
C PRO A 3 -41.69 43.41 63.07
N ALA A 4 -41.68 43.55 61.71
CA ALA A 4 -41.67 42.44 60.76
C ALA A 4 -40.33 41.71 60.75
N SER A 5 -40.38 40.37 60.73
CA SER A 5 -39.23 39.48 60.57
C SER A 5 -38.75 39.46 59.12
N PRO A 6 -37.43 39.38 58.83
CA PRO A 6 -36.95 39.24 57.47
C PRO A 6 -37.07 37.78 56.99
N HIS A 7 -37.59 37.60 55.74
CA HIS A 7 -37.65 36.33 55.07
C HIS A 7 -36.22 35.85 54.65
N PRO A 8 -35.89 34.56 54.82
CA PRO A 8 -34.65 34.01 54.31
C PRO A 8 -34.70 33.89 52.75
N SER A 9 -33.78 34.52 52.10
CA SER A 9 -33.54 34.35 50.62
C SER A 9 -33.02 32.95 50.32
N HIS A 10 -33.85 32.13 49.69
CA HIS A 10 -33.42 30.86 49.13
C HIS A 10 -32.50 31.12 47.91
N SER A 11 -31.19 31.03 48.11
CA SER A 11 -30.24 30.93 47.03
C SER A 11 -30.36 29.54 46.36
N HIS A 12 -30.95 29.50 45.17
CA HIS A 12 -30.91 28.31 44.32
C HIS A 12 -29.45 27.97 44.01
N PRO A 13 -29.00 26.73 44.28
CA PRO A 13 -27.69 26.30 43.80
C PRO A 13 -27.71 26.32 42.26
N SER A 14 -26.84 27.13 41.65
CA SER A 14 -26.61 27.13 40.21
C SER A 14 -26.22 25.69 39.78
N GLN A 15 -27.12 25.01 39.10
CA GLN A 15 -26.80 23.75 38.43
C GLN A 15 -25.69 24.03 37.43
N SER A 16 -24.46 23.68 37.79
CA SER A 16 -23.34 23.61 36.86
C SER A 16 -23.68 22.59 35.80
N HIS A 17 -24.05 23.04 34.60
CA HIS A 17 -24.20 22.16 33.45
C HIS A 17 -22.90 21.36 33.32
N PRO A 18 -22.96 20.02 33.29
CA PRO A 18 -21.77 19.21 33.10
C PRO A 18 -21.14 19.62 31.76
N SER A 19 -19.91 20.14 31.82
CA SER A 19 -19.12 20.49 30.63
C SER A 19 -19.12 19.28 29.70
N ARG A 20 -19.57 19.46 28.46
CA ARG A 20 -19.60 18.38 27.45
C ARG A 20 -18.21 17.74 27.39
N PRO A 21 -18.11 16.40 27.58
CA PRO A 21 -16.82 15.74 27.62
C PRO A 21 -16.09 16.00 26.31
N HIS A 22 -14.84 16.50 26.41
CA HIS A 22 -13.97 16.73 25.27
C HIS A 22 -13.76 15.42 24.48
N SER A 23 -13.58 15.51 23.14
CA SER A 23 -13.24 14.33 22.33
C SER A 23 -11.83 13.88 22.70
N THR A 24 -11.70 12.64 23.15
CA THR A 24 -10.41 12.00 23.39
C THR A 24 -10.07 11.06 22.21
N TYR A 25 -8.77 10.76 22.01
CA TYR A 25 -8.25 10.00 20.88
C TYR A 25 -7.31 8.85 21.30
N TRP A 26 -7.47 8.30 22.50
CA TRP A 26 -6.70 7.17 23.01
C TRP A 26 -6.98 5.89 22.23
N LEU A 27 -8.28 5.56 22.03
CA LEU A 27 -8.70 4.43 21.22
C LEU A 27 -8.36 4.65 19.74
N THR A 28 -8.51 5.88 19.26
CA THR A 28 -8.15 6.24 17.87
C THR A 28 -6.68 5.96 17.62
N ARG A 29 -5.77 6.44 18.51
CA ARG A 29 -4.33 6.12 18.42
C ARG A 29 -4.10 4.61 18.48
N PHE A 30 -4.75 3.91 19.42
CA PHE A 30 -4.61 2.47 19.57
C PHE A 30 -4.93 1.74 18.27
N VAL A 31 -6.08 2.02 17.64
CA VAL A 31 -6.53 1.33 16.44
C VAL A 31 -5.65 1.70 15.22
N ILE A 32 -5.31 2.98 15.07
CA ILE A 32 -4.38 3.43 14.01
C ILE A 32 -3.05 2.66 14.09
N LEU A 33 -2.44 2.59 15.28
CA LEU A 33 -1.15 1.91 15.44
C LEU A 33 -1.25 0.39 15.22
N ARG A 34 -2.36 -0.25 15.60
CA ARG A 34 -2.55 -1.70 15.33
C ARG A 34 -2.70 -1.96 13.84
N LEU A 35 -3.50 -1.15 13.15
CA LEU A 35 -3.73 -1.37 11.73
C LEU A 35 -2.49 -1.03 10.88
N ILE A 36 -1.76 0.05 11.19
CA ILE A 36 -0.50 0.33 10.48
C ILE A 36 0.57 -0.71 10.79
N GLY A 37 0.63 -1.22 12.02
CA GLY A 37 1.49 -2.36 12.38
C GLY A 37 1.16 -3.60 11.55
N PHE A 38 -0.12 -3.91 11.36
CA PHE A 38 -0.58 -5.00 10.50
C PHE A 38 -0.17 -4.78 9.04
N VAL A 39 -0.30 -3.56 8.52
CA VAL A 39 0.12 -3.22 7.15
C VAL A 39 1.63 -3.36 6.99
N TYR A 40 2.45 -2.84 7.93
CA TYR A 40 3.89 -3.05 7.92
C TYR A 40 4.26 -4.54 7.98
N LEU A 41 3.56 -5.32 8.81
CA LEU A 41 3.79 -6.77 8.89
C LEU A 41 3.57 -7.44 7.53
N ALA A 42 2.45 -7.16 6.87
CA ALA A 42 2.17 -7.67 5.53
C ALA A 42 3.21 -7.21 4.49
N ALA A 43 3.63 -5.94 4.55
CA ALA A 43 4.62 -5.37 3.65
C ALA A 43 6.01 -6.02 3.83
N PHE A 44 6.48 -6.19 5.08
CA PHE A 44 7.75 -6.84 5.37
C PHE A 44 7.73 -8.36 5.14
N LEU A 45 6.61 -9.05 5.40
CA LEU A 45 6.47 -10.47 5.04
C LEU A 45 6.50 -10.65 3.51
N SER A 46 5.83 -9.77 2.76
CA SER A 46 5.92 -9.78 1.30
C SER A 46 7.35 -9.55 0.81
N ALA A 47 8.13 -8.69 1.49
CA ALA A 47 9.55 -8.52 1.20
C ALA A 47 10.35 -9.78 1.57
N ALA A 48 10.21 -10.31 2.78
CA ALA A 48 10.99 -11.46 3.27
C ALA A 48 10.85 -12.70 2.36
N ILE A 49 9.69 -12.90 1.75
CA ILE A 49 9.42 -14.05 0.89
C ILE A 49 9.98 -13.86 -0.53
N GLN A 50 10.05 -12.61 -1.04
CA GLN A 50 10.28 -12.35 -2.46
C GLN A 50 11.54 -11.54 -2.76
N ILE A 51 12.16 -10.89 -1.75
CA ILE A 51 13.15 -9.85 -2.01
C ILE A 51 14.40 -10.37 -2.70
N VAL A 52 14.89 -11.56 -2.31
CA VAL A 52 16.11 -12.14 -2.88
C VAL A 52 15.92 -12.48 -4.36
N PRO A 53 14.90 -13.26 -4.78
CA PRO A 53 14.69 -13.53 -6.21
C PRO A 53 14.35 -12.28 -7.03
N LEU A 54 13.91 -11.19 -6.42
CA LEU A 54 13.59 -9.94 -7.12
C LEU A 54 14.80 -9.02 -7.28
N ILE A 55 15.52 -8.71 -6.18
CA ILE A 55 16.61 -7.72 -6.16
C ILE A 55 17.91 -8.21 -5.52
N GLY A 56 17.98 -9.46 -5.07
CA GLY A 56 19.21 -10.06 -4.56
C GLY A 56 20.31 -10.15 -5.63
N HIS A 57 21.46 -10.70 -5.27
CA HIS A 57 22.64 -10.81 -6.16
C HIS A 57 22.28 -11.47 -7.50
N ASP A 58 21.55 -12.59 -7.44
CA ASP A 58 21.02 -13.30 -8.60
C ASP A 58 19.53 -13.02 -8.84
N GLY A 59 19.02 -11.86 -8.39
CA GLY A 59 17.64 -11.45 -8.58
C GLY A 59 17.34 -10.99 -10.01
N LEU A 60 16.06 -10.79 -10.31
CA LEU A 60 15.61 -10.30 -11.64
C LEU A 60 16.11 -8.87 -11.93
N LEU A 61 16.22 -8.01 -10.92
CA LEU A 61 16.79 -6.66 -10.99
C LEU A 61 17.78 -6.45 -9.84
N PRO A 62 19.02 -6.97 -9.94
CA PRO A 62 20.00 -6.99 -8.85
C PRO A 62 20.33 -5.60 -8.32
N ALA A 63 20.14 -5.38 -7.01
CA ALA A 63 20.36 -4.09 -6.35
C ALA A 63 21.85 -3.77 -6.19
N ASP A 64 22.71 -4.79 -6.08
CA ASP A 64 24.17 -4.67 -6.04
C ASP A 64 24.76 -4.14 -7.35
N ARG A 65 24.03 -4.28 -8.47
CA ARG A 65 24.37 -3.69 -9.77
C ARG A 65 23.67 -2.35 -9.99
N TYR A 66 22.51 -2.14 -9.36
CA TYR A 66 21.77 -0.90 -9.45
C TYR A 66 22.44 0.25 -8.70
N LEU A 67 22.83 0.05 -7.43
CA LEU A 67 23.42 1.11 -6.60
C LEU A 67 24.72 1.68 -7.17
N PRO A 68 25.71 0.87 -7.63
CA PRO A 68 26.90 1.40 -8.29
C PRO A 68 26.61 2.18 -9.56
N ARG A 69 25.59 1.78 -10.33
CA ARG A 69 25.15 2.50 -11.53
C ARG A 69 24.61 3.89 -11.17
N VAL A 70 23.80 3.99 -10.12
CA VAL A 70 23.29 5.27 -9.59
C VAL A 70 24.45 6.15 -9.11
N ALA A 71 25.40 5.59 -8.36
CA ALA A 71 26.60 6.31 -7.90
C ALA A 71 27.43 6.86 -9.07
N HIS A 72 27.62 6.06 -10.11
CA HIS A 72 28.35 6.46 -11.31
C HIS A 72 27.63 7.59 -12.06
N GLN A 73 26.31 7.48 -12.26
CA GLN A 73 25.52 8.51 -12.94
C GLN A 73 25.50 9.84 -12.18
N LEU A 74 25.54 9.81 -10.85
CA LEU A 74 25.53 11.00 -10.00
C LEU A 74 26.93 11.48 -9.59
N GLY A 75 27.97 10.80 -10.05
CA GLY A 75 29.38 11.19 -9.88
C GLY A 75 30.01 10.72 -8.56
N SER A 76 29.24 10.23 -7.59
CA SER A 76 29.80 9.67 -6.33
C SER A 76 28.79 8.84 -5.55
N THR A 77 29.29 7.96 -4.66
CA THR A 77 28.45 7.20 -3.72
C THR A 77 27.69 8.13 -2.75
N ALA A 78 28.33 9.23 -2.31
CA ALA A 78 27.68 10.19 -1.42
C ALA A 78 26.49 10.91 -2.13
N ALA A 79 26.64 11.26 -3.40
CA ALA A 79 25.56 11.84 -4.20
C ALA A 79 24.46 10.80 -4.44
N GLY A 80 24.82 9.53 -4.69
CA GLY A 80 23.89 8.40 -4.79
C GLY A 80 23.07 8.22 -3.50
N PHE A 81 23.73 8.18 -2.34
CA PHE A 81 23.07 8.11 -1.04
C PHE A 81 22.14 9.31 -0.78
N ALA A 82 22.58 10.51 -1.11
CA ALA A 82 21.75 11.71 -0.94
C ALA A 82 20.51 11.71 -1.87
N HIS A 83 20.61 11.04 -3.04
CA HIS A 83 19.51 10.92 -3.99
C HIS A 83 18.53 9.81 -3.62
N LEU A 84 19.05 8.64 -3.23
CA LEU A 84 18.32 7.45 -2.81
C LEU A 84 18.79 7.00 -1.41
N PRO A 85 18.37 7.68 -0.32
CA PRO A 85 18.79 7.30 1.03
C PRO A 85 18.32 5.88 1.35
N SER A 86 19.24 4.99 1.73
CA SER A 86 18.94 3.60 2.04
C SER A 86 20.03 3.01 2.93
N LEU A 87 19.66 2.11 3.83
CA LEU A 87 20.61 1.32 4.61
C LEU A 87 21.46 0.38 3.73
N PHE A 88 20.94 0.01 2.57
CA PHE A 88 21.59 -0.92 1.65
C PHE A 88 22.82 -0.35 0.90
N TRP A 89 23.13 0.94 1.06
CA TRP A 89 24.40 1.48 0.62
C TRP A 89 25.60 0.98 1.45
N PHE A 90 25.35 0.50 2.69
CA PHE A 90 26.38 -0.06 3.54
C PHE A 90 26.62 -1.54 3.24
N ASP A 91 25.56 -2.30 3.01
CA ASP A 91 25.61 -3.71 2.61
C ASP A 91 24.29 -4.10 1.93
N VAL A 92 24.35 -4.62 0.70
CA VAL A 92 23.20 -5.03 -0.12
C VAL A 92 23.21 -6.56 -0.37
N SER A 93 23.96 -7.32 0.45
CA SER A 93 23.97 -8.78 0.35
C SER A 93 22.57 -9.38 0.60
N ASP A 94 22.31 -10.55 0.02
CA ASP A 94 21.05 -11.30 0.20
C ASP A 94 20.73 -11.53 1.68
N LYS A 95 21.78 -11.79 2.48
CA LYS A 95 21.65 -11.94 3.94
C LYS A 95 21.13 -10.66 4.59
N THR A 96 21.68 -9.51 4.23
CA THR A 96 21.25 -8.22 4.79
C THR A 96 19.85 -7.87 4.34
N LEU A 97 19.47 -8.12 3.07
CA LEU A 97 18.10 -7.96 2.59
C LEU A 97 17.12 -8.76 3.44
N LEU A 98 17.41 -10.04 3.70
CA LEU A 98 16.55 -10.91 4.52
C LEU A 98 16.52 -10.48 6.00
N VAL A 99 17.68 -10.14 6.59
CA VAL A 99 17.74 -9.68 7.99
C VAL A 99 16.91 -8.42 8.19
N VAL A 100 17.01 -7.44 7.29
CA VAL A 100 16.22 -6.20 7.35
C VAL A 100 14.73 -6.49 7.20
N ALA A 101 14.34 -7.38 6.27
CA ALA A 101 12.95 -7.75 6.07
C ALA A 101 12.35 -8.44 7.31
N TRP A 102 13.05 -9.43 7.89
CA TRP A 102 12.58 -10.13 9.09
C TRP A 102 12.61 -9.27 10.35
N ALA A 103 13.61 -8.39 10.50
CA ALA A 103 13.64 -7.41 11.59
C ALA A 103 12.45 -6.45 11.52
N GLY A 104 12.12 -5.95 10.31
CA GLY A 104 10.94 -5.15 10.08
C GLY A 104 9.64 -5.89 10.42
N ALA A 105 9.51 -7.17 10.01
CA ALA A 105 8.36 -8.01 10.33
C ALA A 105 8.22 -8.22 11.85
N ALA A 106 9.31 -8.48 12.56
CA ALA A 106 9.32 -8.66 14.01
C ALA A 106 8.90 -7.36 14.75
N LEU A 107 9.45 -6.21 14.35
CA LEU A 107 9.05 -4.91 14.90
C LEU A 107 7.57 -4.61 14.62
N ALA A 108 7.10 -4.90 13.41
CA ALA A 108 5.69 -4.71 13.04
C ALA A 108 4.77 -5.61 13.88
N ALA A 109 5.16 -6.87 14.12
CA ALA A 109 4.44 -7.78 15.00
C ALA A 109 4.34 -7.25 16.45
N LEU A 110 5.41 -6.65 16.99
CA LEU A 110 5.36 -5.98 18.30
C LEU A 110 4.32 -4.85 18.32
N VAL A 111 4.25 -4.05 17.24
CA VAL A 111 3.25 -2.99 17.12
C VAL A 111 1.84 -3.58 17.07
N VAL A 112 1.60 -4.66 16.33
CA VAL A 112 0.30 -5.37 16.31
C VAL A 112 -0.06 -5.88 17.71
N CYS A 113 0.89 -6.45 18.45
CA CYS A 113 0.69 -6.95 19.82
C CYS A 113 0.41 -5.85 20.85
N GLY A 114 0.60 -4.57 20.50
CA GLY A 114 0.28 -3.46 21.41
C GLY A 114 1.44 -2.56 21.76
N TYR A 115 2.65 -2.95 21.52
CA TYR A 115 3.87 -2.24 21.93
C TYR A 115 4.35 -1.30 20.83
N ALA A 116 4.17 0.00 21.03
CA ALA A 116 4.55 1.02 20.04
C ALA A 116 5.04 2.29 20.72
N ASN A 117 6.13 2.83 20.22
CA ASN A 117 6.64 4.16 20.55
C ASN A 117 7.21 4.83 19.30
N ALA A 118 7.63 6.09 19.42
CA ALA A 118 8.16 6.85 18.28
C ALA A 118 9.43 6.20 17.68
N VAL A 119 10.28 5.59 18.51
CA VAL A 119 11.52 4.94 18.05
C VAL A 119 11.21 3.70 17.21
N ILE A 120 10.28 2.84 17.66
CA ILE A 120 9.86 1.64 16.90
C ILE A 120 9.22 2.07 15.57
N MET A 121 8.35 3.08 15.58
CA MET A 121 7.71 3.55 14.34
C MET A 121 8.70 4.19 13.38
N ALA A 122 9.67 4.95 13.88
CA ALA A 122 10.74 5.53 13.05
C ALA A 122 11.66 4.44 12.47
N ALA A 123 11.97 3.39 13.25
CA ALA A 123 12.73 2.24 12.77
C ALA A 123 11.97 1.50 11.64
N LEU A 124 10.67 1.19 11.83
CA LEU A 124 9.84 0.58 10.78
C LEU A 124 9.83 1.42 9.51
N TRP A 125 9.68 2.74 9.66
CA TRP A 125 9.72 3.67 8.54
C TRP A 125 11.06 3.63 7.81
N ALA A 126 12.18 3.71 8.53
CA ALA A 126 13.52 3.74 7.94
C ALA A 126 13.88 2.42 7.24
N LEU A 127 13.52 1.26 7.84
CA LEU A 127 13.73 -0.05 7.24
C LEU A 127 12.92 -0.20 5.95
N TYR A 128 11.63 0.22 5.96
CA TYR A 128 10.79 0.11 4.77
C TYR A 128 11.18 1.10 3.68
N PHE A 129 11.52 2.32 4.06
CA PHE A 129 12.06 3.34 3.16
C PHE A 129 13.29 2.84 2.41
N SER A 130 14.16 2.08 3.09
CA SER A 130 15.36 1.49 2.47
C SER A 130 15.01 0.53 1.34
N PHE A 131 13.96 -0.30 1.49
CA PHE A 131 13.49 -1.17 0.41
C PHE A 131 12.85 -0.38 -0.73
N VAL A 132 12.02 0.62 -0.43
CA VAL A 132 11.38 1.46 -1.45
C VAL A 132 12.43 2.16 -2.31
N SER A 133 13.52 2.64 -1.69
CA SER A 133 14.60 3.35 -2.40
C SER A 133 15.35 2.48 -3.41
N ILE A 134 15.55 1.18 -3.14
CA ILE A 134 16.33 0.29 -4.03
C ILE A 134 15.50 -0.71 -4.81
N GLY A 135 14.20 -0.78 -4.52
CA GLY A 135 13.31 -1.84 -5.01
C GLY A 135 12.92 -1.72 -6.47
N GLN A 136 13.34 -0.65 -7.16
CA GLN A 136 13.12 -0.42 -8.59
C GLN A 136 11.65 -0.64 -8.98
N ASP A 137 11.36 -1.32 -10.09
CA ASP A 137 10.00 -1.58 -10.58
C ASP A 137 9.13 -2.34 -9.56
N TRP A 138 9.76 -3.18 -8.71
CA TRP A 138 9.04 -3.96 -7.71
C TRP A 138 8.42 -3.14 -6.59
N TYR A 139 8.89 -1.91 -6.36
CA TYR A 139 8.42 -0.98 -5.32
C TYR A 139 7.86 0.32 -5.88
N GLY A 140 7.64 0.43 -7.19
CA GLY A 140 7.11 1.61 -7.88
C GLY A 140 5.59 1.83 -7.72
N TYR A 141 4.99 1.48 -6.59
CA TYR A 141 3.53 1.56 -6.38
C TYR A 141 3.12 2.70 -5.45
N GLY A 142 1.92 3.25 -5.67
CA GLY A 142 1.36 4.33 -4.86
C GLY A 142 1.18 3.97 -3.38
N TRP A 143 0.93 2.69 -3.05
CA TRP A 143 0.81 2.27 -1.65
C TRP A 143 2.14 2.19 -0.91
N GLU A 144 3.26 2.07 -1.61
CA GLU A 144 4.59 2.12 -0.99
C GLU A 144 4.86 3.51 -0.41
N ILE A 145 4.69 4.55 -1.22
CA ILE A 145 4.84 5.94 -0.76
C ILE A 145 3.75 6.33 0.24
N GLN A 146 2.53 5.77 0.13
CA GLN A 146 1.47 5.97 1.11
C GLN A 146 1.82 5.36 2.46
N LEU A 147 2.44 4.18 2.49
CA LEU A 147 2.90 3.55 3.73
C LEU A 147 4.01 4.37 4.38
N LEU A 148 4.94 4.94 3.60
CA LEU A 148 5.98 5.83 4.10
C LEU A 148 5.38 7.10 4.71
N GLU A 149 4.47 7.79 4.05
CA GLU A 149 3.81 8.97 4.60
C GLU A 149 3.00 8.64 5.85
N THR A 150 2.20 7.57 5.82
CA THR A 150 1.38 7.14 6.97
C THR A 150 2.26 6.74 8.15
N GLY A 151 3.38 6.06 7.90
CA GLY A 151 4.35 5.65 8.90
C GLY A 151 5.06 6.84 9.55
N ALA A 152 5.48 7.83 8.76
CA ALA A 152 6.07 9.06 9.28
C ALA A 152 5.09 9.81 10.21
N LEU A 153 3.81 9.91 9.82
CA LEU A 153 2.76 10.47 10.68
C LEU A 153 2.59 9.69 11.99
N ALA A 154 2.68 8.35 11.94
CA ALA A 154 2.50 7.50 13.10
C ALA A 154 3.61 7.67 14.16
N VAL A 155 4.82 8.08 13.76
CA VAL A 155 5.89 8.45 14.71
C VAL A 155 5.40 9.54 15.69
N PHE A 156 4.69 10.54 15.18
CA PHE A 156 4.20 11.67 15.98
C PHE A 156 2.91 11.39 16.76
N LEU A 157 2.25 10.25 16.53
CA LEU A 157 1.17 9.78 17.40
C LEU A 157 1.70 9.17 18.69
N CYS A 158 2.96 8.72 18.70
CA CYS A 158 3.56 7.97 19.78
C CYS A 158 4.34 8.86 20.74
N PRO A 159 4.41 8.52 22.05
CA PRO A 159 5.44 9.04 22.94
C PRO A 159 6.80 8.48 22.54
N LEU A 160 7.89 9.18 22.92
CA LEU A 160 9.24 8.84 22.49
C LEU A 160 9.67 7.43 22.95
N PHE A 161 9.46 7.07 24.22
CA PHE A 161 9.93 5.81 24.81
C PHE A 161 8.87 4.94 25.46
N ASP A 162 7.66 5.47 25.73
CA ASP A 162 6.59 4.71 26.38
C ASP A 162 5.93 3.75 25.40
N VAL A 163 6.24 2.46 25.53
CA VAL A 163 5.78 1.39 24.62
C VAL A 163 4.39 0.84 24.94
N ARG A 164 3.75 1.27 26.05
CA ARG A 164 2.47 0.69 26.49
C ARG A 164 1.36 0.89 25.47
N PRO A 165 0.40 -0.04 25.39
CA PRO A 165 -0.76 0.09 24.50
C PRO A 165 -1.55 1.39 24.74
N PHE A 166 -1.65 1.81 26.00
CA PHE A 166 -2.24 3.06 26.44
C PHE A 166 -1.22 3.87 27.27
N PRO A 167 -0.33 4.64 26.59
CA PRO A 167 0.63 5.49 27.28
C PRO A 167 -0.07 6.55 28.12
N ARG A 168 0.59 7.08 29.17
CA ARG A 168 0.01 8.08 30.09
C ARG A 168 -0.37 9.41 29.44
N ARG A 169 0.05 9.68 28.22
CA ARG A 169 -0.20 10.94 27.51
C ARG A 169 -1.13 10.75 26.32
N PRO A 170 -2.09 11.65 26.09
CA PRO A 170 -2.90 11.62 24.88
C PRO A 170 -2.04 11.83 23.63
N PRO A 171 -2.49 11.36 22.44
CA PRO A 171 -1.82 11.71 21.21
C PRO A 171 -1.92 13.23 20.95
N PRO A 172 -0.90 13.87 20.37
CA PRO A 172 -0.99 15.26 19.94
C PRO A 172 -2.16 15.44 18.97
N TYR A 173 -3.04 16.40 19.24
CA TYR A 173 -4.21 16.61 18.38
C TYR A 173 -3.83 17.00 16.95
N VAL A 174 -2.72 17.73 16.80
CA VAL A 174 -2.17 18.09 15.48
C VAL A 174 -1.84 16.85 14.65
N ALA A 175 -1.34 15.76 15.26
CA ALA A 175 -1.10 14.51 14.55
C ALA A 175 -2.41 13.88 14.05
N ILE A 176 -3.48 13.92 14.82
CA ILE A 176 -4.81 13.49 14.38
C ILE A 176 -5.30 14.33 13.17
N LEU A 177 -5.06 15.63 13.18
CA LEU A 177 -5.39 16.51 12.05
C LEU A 177 -4.57 16.16 10.79
N LEU A 178 -3.30 15.82 10.94
CA LEU A 178 -2.46 15.40 9.82
C LEU A 178 -2.96 14.08 9.19
N PHE A 179 -3.40 13.11 10.00
CA PHE A 179 -4.06 11.90 9.45
C PHE A 179 -5.35 12.23 8.70
N ARG A 180 -6.16 13.19 9.18
CA ARG A 180 -7.34 13.66 8.44
C ARG A 180 -6.95 14.35 7.12
N TRP A 181 -5.88 15.13 7.14
CA TRP A 181 -5.33 15.75 5.94
C TRP A 181 -4.85 14.71 4.93
N LEU A 182 -4.19 13.65 5.38
CA LEU A 182 -3.82 12.53 4.53
C LEU A 182 -5.06 11.83 3.95
N ALA A 183 -6.08 11.50 4.77
CA ALA A 183 -7.33 10.91 4.29
C ALA A 183 -8.01 11.80 3.23
N PHE A 184 -8.04 13.12 3.46
CA PHE A 184 -8.57 14.09 2.50
C PHE A 184 -7.85 14.02 1.17
N ARG A 185 -6.51 14.05 1.17
CA ARG A 185 -5.72 14.03 -0.07
C ARG A 185 -5.83 12.72 -0.83
N ILE A 186 -5.85 11.58 -0.13
CA ILE A 186 -6.02 10.26 -0.76
C ILE A 186 -7.38 10.20 -1.47
N MET A 187 -8.46 10.49 -0.75
CA MET A 187 -9.82 10.36 -1.31
C MET A 187 -10.06 11.38 -2.42
N LEU A 188 -9.83 12.66 -2.16
CA LEU A 188 -10.08 13.69 -3.16
C LEU A 188 -9.18 13.53 -4.38
N GLY A 189 -7.90 13.17 -4.20
CA GLY A 189 -6.98 12.91 -5.30
C GLY A 189 -7.45 11.78 -6.20
N ALA A 190 -7.92 10.66 -5.61
CA ALA A 190 -8.47 9.52 -6.34
C ALA A 190 -9.78 9.86 -7.06
N GLY A 191 -10.67 10.64 -6.44
CA GLY A 191 -11.91 11.07 -7.07
C GLY A 191 -11.69 12.03 -8.25
N LEU A 192 -10.80 13.00 -8.07
CA LEU A 192 -10.50 13.99 -9.12
C LEU A 192 -9.86 13.35 -10.36
N ILE A 193 -8.89 12.41 -10.18
CA ILE A 193 -8.26 11.76 -11.34
C ILE A 193 -9.25 10.90 -12.12
N LYS A 194 -10.24 10.30 -11.47
CA LYS A 194 -11.30 9.52 -12.13
C LYS A 194 -12.20 10.41 -12.99
N ILE A 195 -12.70 11.51 -12.42
CA ILE A 195 -13.59 12.44 -13.18
C ILE A 195 -12.85 13.08 -14.36
N ARG A 196 -11.55 13.38 -14.21
CA ARG A 196 -10.73 13.98 -15.27
C ARG A 196 -10.24 12.97 -16.29
N GLY A 197 -10.09 11.71 -15.89
CA GLY A 197 -9.54 10.64 -16.71
C GLY A 197 -10.56 10.08 -17.71
N ASP A 198 -10.93 8.84 -17.54
CA ASP A 198 -11.77 8.12 -18.49
C ASP A 198 -13.24 8.58 -18.45
N GLN A 199 -13.85 8.69 -19.64
CA GLN A 199 -15.27 9.02 -19.81
C GLN A 199 -16.18 8.04 -19.06
N CYS A 200 -15.81 6.75 -18.96
CA CYS A 200 -16.63 5.74 -18.29
C CYS A 200 -16.92 6.07 -16.81
N TRP A 201 -16.07 6.86 -16.13
CA TRP A 201 -16.36 7.33 -14.78
C TRP A 201 -17.49 8.35 -14.76
N ARG A 202 -17.54 9.26 -15.74
CA ARG A 202 -18.62 10.24 -15.88
C ARG A 202 -19.94 9.58 -16.28
N ASP A 203 -19.87 8.53 -17.11
CA ASP A 203 -21.02 7.74 -17.56
C ASP A 203 -21.43 6.66 -16.53
N LEU A 204 -20.69 6.52 -15.43
CA LEU A 204 -20.88 5.51 -14.36
C LEU A 204 -20.77 4.06 -14.87
N THR A 205 -19.99 3.80 -15.91
CA THR A 205 -19.88 2.48 -16.56
C THR A 205 -18.53 1.80 -16.34
N CYS A 206 -17.55 2.46 -15.71
CA CYS A 206 -16.22 1.88 -15.52
C CYS A 206 -16.22 0.54 -14.79
N LEU A 207 -17.13 0.32 -13.84
CA LEU A 207 -17.19 -0.93 -13.07
C LEU A 207 -17.65 -2.14 -13.89
N VAL A 208 -18.24 -1.92 -15.08
CA VAL A 208 -18.58 -3.01 -16.02
C VAL A 208 -17.31 -3.78 -16.43
N HIS A 209 -16.19 -3.08 -16.57
CA HIS A 209 -14.91 -3.65 -17.00
C HIS A 209 -13.94 -3.87 -15.85
N HIS A 210 -14.00 -3.04 -14.80
CA HIS A 210 -13.00 -2.98 -13.73
C HIS A 210 -12.75 -4.33 -13.06
N TYR A 211 -13.79 -5.08 -12.74
CA TYR A 211 -13.63 -6.33 -11.96
C TYR A 211 -12.87 -7.41 -12.73
N GLU A 212 -12.94 -7.40 -14.05
CA GLU A 212 -12.22 -8.31 -14.93
C GLU A 212 -10.80 -7.81 -15.22
N THR A 213 -10.65 -6.50 -15.47
CA THR A 213 -9.40 -5.91 -15.95
C THR A 213 -8.44 -5.47 -14.84
N GLN A 214 -8.86 -5.50 -13.57
CA GLN A 214 -7.98 -5.17 -12.44
C GLN A 214 -6.77 -6.12 -12.33
N PRO A 215 -5.66 -5.74 -11.70
CA PRO A 215 -4.40 -6.51 -11.72
C PRO A 215 -4.56 -7.97 -11.30
N ILE A 216 -5.06 -8.21 -10.09
CA ILE A 216 -5.25 -9.57 -9.56
C ILE A 216 -6.69 -9.70 -9.05
N PRO A 217 -7.63 -10.14 -9.89
CA PRO A 217 -8.98 -10.44 -9.45
C PRO A 217 -9.01 -11.53 -8.39
N ASN A 218 -9.97 -11.46 -7.47
CA ASN A 218 -10.26 -12.53 -6.54
C ASN A 218 -11.51 -13.31 -6.97
N PRO A 219 -11.89 -14.41 -6.30
CA PRO A 219 -13.05 -15.17 -6.69
C PRO A 219 -14.38 -14.39 -6.68
N ILE A 220 -14.50 -13.36 -5.84
CA ILE A 220 -15.72 -12.54 -5.76
C ILE A 220 -15.78 -11.53 -6.92
N SER A 221 -14.64 -11.13 -7.49
CA SER A 221 -14.57 -10.21 -8.64
C SER A 221 -15.42 -10.70 -9.81
N ARG A 222 -15.41 -12.02 -10.09
CA ARG A 222 -16.23 -12.65 -11.12
C ARG A 222 -17.73 -12.44 -10.88
N PHE A 223 -18.20 -12.58 -9.64
CA PHE A 223 -19.60 -12.35 -9.30
C PHE A 223 -19.97 -10.88 -9.45
N TYR A 224 -19.11 -9.97 -9.04
CA TYR A 224 -19.32 -8.53 -9.25
C TYR A 224 -19.36 -8.18 -10.75
N HIS A 225 -18.51 -8.80 -11.56
CA HIS A 225 -18.44 -8.57 -13.00
C HIS A 225 -19.80 -8.90 -13.69
N PHE A 226 -20.44 -9.99 -13.32
CA PHE A 226 -21.72 -10.42 -13.91
C PHE A 226 -22.96 -9.80 -13.25
N MET A 227 -22.81 -8.82 -12.35
CA MET A 227 -23.94 -8.09 -11.79
C MET A 227 -24.60 -7.20 -12.85
N PRO A 228 -25.90 -6.88 -12.70
CA PRO A 228 -26.62 -6.05 -13.68
C PRO A 228 -26.09 -4.62 -13.71
N LEU A 229 -26.32 -3.92 -14.83
CA LEU A 229 -25.80 -2.57 -15.08
C LEU A 229 -26.13 -1.56 -13.97
N TRP A 230 -27.31 -1.65 -13.34
CA TRP A 230 -27.68 -0.75 -12.24
C TRP A 230 -26.73 -0.90 -11.02
N PHE A 231 -26.23 -2.12 -10.77
CA PHE A 231 -25.24 -2.36 -9.72
C PHE A 231 -23.91 -1.66 -10.01
N HIS A 232 -23.42 -1.77 -11.25
CA HIS A 232 -22.18 -1.09 -11.67
C HIS A 232 -22.33 0.42 -11.60
N LYS A 233 -23.42 0.97 -12.11
CA LYS A 233 -23.70 2.41 -12.04
C LYS A 233 -23.85 2.91 -10.60
N GLY A 234 -24.57 2.17 -9.76
CA GLY A 234 -24.70 2.48 -8.33
C GLY A 234 -23.36 2.45 -7.59
N GLY A 235 -22.51 1.45 -7.88
CA GLY A 235 -21.16 1.34 -7.34
C GLY A 235 -20.25 2.50 -7.76
N ALA A 236 -20.28 2.89 -9.05
CA ALA A 236 -19.51 4.04 -9.55
C ALA A 236 -20.00 5.36 -8.94
N PHE A 237 -21.31 5.54 -8.81
CA PHE A 237 -21.89 6.70 -8.12
C PHE A 237 -21.47 6.75 -6.64
N PHE A 238 -21.55 5.61 -5.93
CA PHE A 238 -21.10 5.52 -4.54
C PHE A 238 -19.60 5.85 -4.40
N ASN A 239 -18.76 5.36 -5.33
CA ASN A 239 -17.34 5.74 -5.39
C ASN A 239 -17.17 7.28 -5.45
N HIS A 240 -17.92 7.97 -6.32
CA HIS A 240 -17.85 9.43 -6.41
C HIS A 240 -18.32 10.13 -5.13
N VAL A 241 -19.40 9.65 -4.52
CA VAL A 241 -19.86 10.19 -3.22
C VAL A 241 -18.77 10.08 -2.16
N VAL A 242 -18.10 8.93 -2.10
CA VAL A 242 -17.05 8.71 -1.09
C VAL A 242 -15.79 9.50 -1.39
N GLU A 243 -15.30 9.47 -2.63
CA GLU A 243 -14.01 10.07 -2.95
C GLU A 243 -14.06 11.60 -3.11
N LEU A 244 -15.19 12.15 -3.56
CA LEU A 244 -15.34 13.60 -3.80
C LEU A 244 -16.11 14.31 -2.69
N GLY A 245 -17.08 13.64 -2.06
CA GLY A 245 -17.94 14.23 -1.04
C GLY A 245 -17.41 14.05 0.38
N SER A 246 -17.07 12.82 0.77
CA SER A 246 -16.68 12.53 2.15
C SER A 246 -15.42 13.25 2.65
N PRO A 247 -14.39 13.58 1.81
CA PRO A 247 -13.20 14.26 2.28
C PRO A 247 -13.49 15.59 2.98
N TRP A 248 -14.42 16.37 2.47
CA TRP A 248 -14.79 17.66 3.04
C TRP A 248 -15.40 17.55 4.45
N LEU A 249 -16.07 16.44 4.74
CA LEU A 249 -16.72 16.20 6.01
C LEU A 249 -15.73 15.80 7.13
N VAL A 250 -14.47 15.37 6.81
CA VAL A 250 -13.51 14.93 7.83
C VAL A 250 -13.03 16.05 8.75
N PHE A 251 -13.16 17.30 8.33
CA PHE A 251 -12.86 18.49 9.13
C PHE A 251 -14.10 19.10 9.80
N GLY A 252 -15.27 18.56 9.50
CA GLY A 252 -16.56 19.04 10.01
C GLY A 252 -16.84 18.70 11.49
N PRO A 253 -18.06 19.00 11.96
CA PRO A 253 -18.55 18.62 13.28
C PRO A 253 -18.50 17.11 13.50
N ARG A 254 -18.59 16.67 14.76
CA ARG A 254 -18.46 15.24 15.16
C ARG A 254 -19.31 14.28 14.31
N VAL A 255 -20.57 14.65 14.02
CA VAL A 255 -21.48 13.79 13.23
C VAL A 255 -21.00 13.67 11.79
N ALA A 256 -20.74 14.80 11.12
CA ALA A 256 -20.26 14.84 9.74
C ALA A 256 -18.95 14.04 9.58
N ARG A 257 -18.01 14.24 10.49
CA ARG A 257 -16.73 13.53 10.52
C ARG A 257 -16.89 12.02 10.67
N ARG A 258 -17.79 11.56 11.54
CA ARG A 258 -18.09 10.13 11.72
C ARG A 258 -18.72 9.52 10.48
N ILE A 259 -19.64 10.25 9.82
CA ILE A 259 -20.23 9.83 8.55
C ILE A 259 -19.13 9.66 7.49
N ALA A 260 -18.23 10.65 7.35
CA ALA A 260 -17.09 10.56 6.43
C ALA A 260 -16.23 9.32 6.70
N GLY A 261 -15.84 9.12 7.96
CA GLY A 261 -15.03 7.96 8.35
C GLY A 261 -15.73 6.63 8.05
N CYS A 262 -17.04 6.52 8.36
CA CYS A 262 -17.82 5.32 8.04
C CYS A 262 -17.90 5.07 6.53
N LEU A 263 -18.18 6.09 5.73
CA LEU A 263 -18.23 5.97 4.27
C LEU A 263 -16.88 5.51 3.70
N MET A 264 -15.77 6.13 4.13
CA MET A 264 -14.42 5.76 3.69
C MET A 264 -14.09 4.32 4.08
N VAL A 265 -14.36 3.90 5.33
CA VAL A 265 -14.06 2.54 5.80
C VAL A 265 -14.91 1.50 5.06
N VAL A 266 -16.20 1.73 4.90
CA VAL A 266 -17.10 0.82 4.15
C VAL A 266 -16.65 0.69 2.70
N PHE A 267 -16.27 1.80 2.08
CA PHE A 267 -15.76 1.79 0.71
C PHE A 267 -14.49 0.94 0.58
N GLN A 268 -13.53 1.08 1.50
CA GLN A 268 -12.33 0.24 1.48
C GLN A 268 -12.64 -1.25 1.71
N ILE A 269 -13.61 -1.59 2.56
CA ILE A 269 -14.06 -2.98 2.75
C ILE A 269 -14.66 -3.54 1.45
N ILE A 270 -15.47 -2.75 0.73
CA ILE A 270 -16.00 -3.16 -0.57
C ILE A 270 -14.85 -3.43 -1.57
N LEU A 271 -13.84 -2.57 -1.61
CA LEU A 271 -12.68 -2.77 -2.48
C LEU A 271 -11.88 -4.02 -2.10
N ILE A 272 -11.69 -4.31 -0.80
CA ILE A 272 -11.05 -5.55 -0.32
C ILE A 272 -11.80 -6.80 -0.81
N THR A 273 -13.14 -6.75 -0.83
CA THR A 273 -13.94 -7.88 -1.30
C THR A 273 -13.97 -8.02 -2.82
N SER A 274 -13.67 -6.95 -3.56
CA SER A 274 -13.77 -6.91 -5.03
C SER A 274 -12.50 -7.27 -5.78
N GLY A 275 -11.34 -7.34 -5.11
CA GLY A 275 -10.05 -7.64 -5.74
C GLY A 275 -8.89 -7.74 -4.76
N ASN A 276 -7.73 -8.15 -5.26
CA ASN A 276 -6.49 -8.23 -4.48
C ASN A 276 -5.63 -6.98 -4.75
N LEU A 277 -5.87 -5.91 -4.01
CA LEU A 277 -5.14 -4.64 -4.15
C LEU A 277 -4.00 -4.51 -3.12
N SER A 278 -3.26 -5.60 -2.89
CA SER A 278 -2.18 -5.62 -1.90
C SER A 278 -2.69 -5.17 -0.50
N PHE A 279 -1.88 -4.45 0.24
CA PHE A 279 -2.30 -3.82 1.49
C PHE A 279 -2.89 -2.41 1.32
N LEU A 280 -3.09 -1.91 0.07
CA LEU A 280 -3.57 -0.54 -0.21
C LEU A 280 -4.84 -0.18 0.56
N ASN A 281 -5.86 -1.03 0.50
CA ASN A 281 -7.16 -0.72 1.10
C ASN A 281 -7.10 -0.74 2.63
N TYR A 282 -6.35 -1.69 3.21
CA TYR A 282 -6.08 -1.74 4.66
C TYR A 282 -5.32 -0.48 5.11
N LEU A 283 -4.32 -0.06 4.34
CA LEU A 283 -3.55 1.16 4.59
C LEU A 283 -4.42 2.41 4.50
N THR A 284 -5.34 2.48 3.53
CA THR A 284 -6.22 3.64 3.34
C THR A 284 -7.26 3.77 4.46
N ILE A 285 -7.64 2.67 5.14
CA ILE A 285 -8.46 2.72 6.35
C ILE A 285 -7.72 3.47 7.47
N VAL A 286 -6.39 3.36 7.60
CA VAL A 286 -5.61 3.95 8.70
C VAL A 286 -5.88 5.46 8.87
N PRO A 287 -5.69 6.32 7.86
CA PRO A 287 -5.97 7.74 8.01
C PRO A 287 -7.48 8.04 8.19
N ALA A 288 -8.38 7.23 7.63
CA ALA A 288 -9.82 7.39 7.82
C ALA A 288 -10.25 7.21 9.28
N LEU A 289 -9.54 6.37 10.06
CA LEU A 289 -9.79 6.17 11.50
C LEU A 289 -9.62 7.45 12.32
N ALA A 290 -8.85 8.43 11.87
CA ALA A 290 -8.71 9.74 12.53
C ALA A 290 -10.00 10.58 12.50
N ALA A 291 -11.00 10.18 11.72
CA ALA A 291 -12.32 10.77 11.73
C ALA A 291 -13.12 10.40 13.00
N PHE A 292 -12.77 9.33 13.69
CA PHE A 292 -13.46 8.82 14.88
C PHE A 292 -12.80 9.32 16.16
N ASP A 293 -13.61 9.47 17.20
CA ASP A 293 -13.20 9.72 18.58
C ASP A 293 -13.44 8.48 19.47
N ASP A 294 -12.91 8.49 20.68
CA ASP A 294 -13.02 7.37 21.62
C ASP A 294 -14.48 7.00 21.93
N ARG A 295 -15.39 8.01 22.01
CA ARG A 295 -16.82 7.78 22.24
C ARG A 295 -17.46 6.95 21.12
N PHE A 296 -17.00 7.10 19.88
CA PHE A 296 -17.49 6.32 18.75
C PHE A 296 -16.89 4.92 18.75
N LEU A 297 -15.56 4.82 18.85
CA LEU A 297 -14.82 3.54 18.76
C LEU A 297 -15.13 2.58 19.90
N ARG A 298 -15.42 3.09 21.09
CA ARG A 298 -15.81 2.29 22.26
C ARG A 298 -16.99 1.33 22.00
N ARG A 299 -17.86 1.66 21.03
CA ARG A 299 -19.03 0.83 20.68
C ARG A 299 -18.65 -0.45 19.93
N PHE A 300 -17.49 -0.47 19.31
CA PHE A 300 -17.03 -1.55 18.43
C PHE A 300 -15.86 -2.35 19.03
N LEU A 301 -15.20 -1.79 20.04
CA LEU A 301 -14.03 -2.41 20.65
C LEU A 301 -14.39 -3.21 21.89
N PRO A 302 -13.67 -4.32 22.17
CA PRO A 302 -13.84 -5.09 23.39
C PRO A 302 -13.72 -4.23 24.65
N THR A 303 -14.50 -4.55 25.68
CA THR A 303 -14.58 -3.76 26.92
C THR A 303 -13.25 -3.61 27.65
N PHE A 304 -12.35 -4.62 27.56
CA PHE A 304 -11.03 -4.55 28.19
C PHE A 304 -10.12 -3.50 27.51
N ILE A 305 -10.23 -3.32 26.18
CA ILE A 305 -9.52 -2.28 25.44
C ILE A 305 -10.08 -0.90 25.80
N ALA A 306 -11.41 -0.76 25.82
CA ALA A 306 -12.06 0.49 26.18
C ALA A 306 -11.71 0.94 27.61
N ARG A 307 -11.70 0.02 28.59
CA ARG A 307 -11.29 0.28 29.98
C ARG A 307 -9.81 0.69 30.08
N GLY A 308 -8.92 0.13 29.24
CA GLY A 308 -7.51 0.53 29.17
C GLY A 308 -7.34 2.00 28.78
N ALA A 309 -8.10 2.45 27.80
CA ALA A 309 -8.10 3.86 27.37
C ALA A 309 -8.72 4.79 28.42
N GLU A 310 -9.79 4.36 29.11
CA GLU A 310 -10.44 5.11 30.18
C GLU A 310 -9.49 5.35 31.36
N ARG A 311 -8.82 4.30 31.85
CA ARG A 311 -7.82 4.40 32.93
C ARG A 311 -6.70 5.37 32.56
N ALA A 312 -6.16 5.27 31.32
CA ALA A 312 -5.12 6.19 30.89
C ALA A 312 -5.59 7.65 30.81
N ALA A 313 -6.86 7.88 30.45
CA ALA A 313 -7.46 9.21 30.42
C ALA A 313 -7.71 9.76 31.84
N GLU A 314 -8.17 8.91 32.78
CA GLU A 314 -8.36 9.25 34.20
C GLU A 314 -7.04 9.59 34.88
N ASP A 315 -6.00 8.75 34.70
CA ASP A 315 -4.66 8.98 35.24
C ASP A 315 -4.09 10.32 34.72
N HIS A 316 -4.33 10.61 33.42
CA HIS A 316 -3.91 11.87 32.85
C HIS A 316 -4.66 13.07 33.43
N ALA A 317 -5.97 12.97 33.61
CA ALA A 317 -6.80 14.01 34.21
C ALA A 317 -6.36 14.28 35.64
N ALA A 318 -6.19 13.24 36.48
CA ALA A 318 -5.73 13.35 37.84
C ALA A 318 -4.36 14.07 37.95
N ALA A 319 -3.43 13.77 37.05
CA ALA A 319 -2.10 14.39 37.00
C ALA A 319 -2.10 15.87 36.53
N THR A 320 -3.18 16.33 35.88
CA THR A 320 -3.26 17.70 35.32
C THR A 320 -4.20 18.65 36.04
N THR A 321 -5.04 18.15 36.96
CA THR A 321 -6.05 18.92 37.70
C THR A 321 -5.49 20.09 38.54
N PRO A 322 -4.29 20.03 39.17
CA PRO A 322 -3.75 21.16 39.94
C PRO A 322 -3.42 22.40 39.10
N LEU A 323 -3.17 22.27 37.83
CA LEU A 323 -2.84 23.41 36.94
C LEU A 323 -4.05 24.09 36.30
N ALA A 324 -5.21 23.43 36.30
CA ALA A 324 -6.43 23.90 35.62
C ALA A 324 -7.27 24.89 36.43
N SER A 325 -7.02 25.03 37.74
CA SER A 325 -7.81 25.93 38.62
C SER A 325 -7.45 27.41 38.44
N ALA A 326 -6.39 27.75 37.69
CA ALA A 326 -5.90 29.13 37.55
C ALA A 326 -6.40 29.90 36.33
N THR A 327 -7.14 29.25 35.40
CA THR A 327 -7.67 29.94 34.21
C THR A 327 -9.19 29.81 34.11
N LYS A 328 -9.91 30.66 34.81
CA LYS A 328 -11.31 30.97 34.55
C LYS A 328 -11.34 31.85 33.27
N ASP A 329 -12.25 31.57 32.37
CA ASP A 329 -12.56 32.31 31.13
C ASP A 329 -11.73 32.00 29.87
N VAL A 330 -12.04 30.87 29.22
CA VAL A 330 -11.62 30.62 27.84
C VAL A 330 -12.84 30.19 27.00
N PRO A 331 -13.10 30.83 25.85
CA PRO A 331 -14.26 30.57 24.99
C PRO A 331 -14.37 29.12 24.51
N ALA A 332 -15.59 28.67 24.17
CA ALA A 332 -15.94 27.28 23.85
C ALA A 332 -15.34 26.73 22.54
N TRP A 333 -14.77 27.56 21.67
CA TRP A 333 -13.95 27.15 20.50
C TRP A 333 -12.49 27.39 20.85
N ARG A 334 -11.70 26.35 21.05
CA ARG A 334 -10.34 26.51 21.56
C ARG A 334 -9.30 26.26 20.48
N PRO A 335 -8.50 27.25 20.08
CA PRO A 335 -7.15 27.04 19.55
C PRO A 335 -6.18 26.50 20.62
N ALA A 336 -6.58 26.47 21.91
CA ALA A 336 -5.74 26.01 23.03
C ALA A 336 -5.25 24.55 22.92
N GLU A 337 -5.95 23.67 22.18
CA GLU A 337 -5.51 22.29 21.92
C GLU A 337 -4.39 22.22 20.86
N LEU A 338 -4.20 23.27 20.08
CA LEU A 338 -3.14 23.35 19.06
C LEU A 338 -1.86 24.03 19.59
N ILE A 339 -1.92 24.71 20.74
CA ILE A 339 -0.74 25.34 21.34
C ILE A 339 0.09 24.26 22.03
N PRO A 340 1.29 23.96 21.52
CA PRO A 340 2.14 22.92 22.07
C PRO A 340 2.66 23.34 23.44
N ARG A 341 2.54 22.45 24.43
CA ARG A 341 3.00 22.65 25.81
C ARG A 341 4.13 21.71 26.19
N ARG A 342 4.40 20.69 25.38
CA ARG A 342 5.35 19.60 25.66
C ARG A 342 6.25 19.31 24.46
N PRO A 343 7.46 18.76 24.67
CA PRO A 343 8.39 18.51 23.56
C PRO A 343 7.79 17.67 22.41
N GLY A 344 7.01 16.63 22.70
CA GLY A 344 6.35 15.82 21.68
C GLY A 344 5.27 16.55 20.88
N GLU A 345 4.56 17.47 21.50
CA GLU A 345 3.57 18.33 20.83
C GLU A 345 4.28 19.38 19.95
N TRP A 346 5.42 19.93 20.40
CA TRP A 346 6.27 20.80 19.60
C TRP A 346 6.83 20.06 18.38
N ALA A 347 7.36 18.84 18.56
CA ALA A 347 7.84 18.02 17.45
C ALA A 347 6.73 17.75 16.41
N ALA A 348 5.53 17.37 16.86
CA ALA A 348 4.39 17.19 15.98
C ALA A 348 3.95 18.48 15.26
N SER A 349 4.04 19.63 15.94
CA SER A 349 3.69 20.94 15.35
C SER A 349 4.72 21.39 14.31
N ILE A 350 6.01 21.19 14.58
CA ILE A 350 7.08 21.45 13.60
C ILE A 350 6.88 20.57 12.38
N TYR A 351 6.62 19.28 12.59
CA TYR A 351 6.34 18.37 11.48
C TYR A 351 5.09 18.77 10.70
N ALA A 352 4.05 19.31 11.36
CA ALA A 352 2.88 19.84 10.67
C ALA A 352 3.20 21.02 9.77
N VAL A 353 4.12 21.89 10.17
CA VAL A 353 4.61 22.98 9.31
C VAL A 353 5.34 22.42 8.09
N VAL A 354 6.20 21.41 8.28
CA VAL A 354 6.88 20.72 7.17
C VAL A 354 5.85 20.10 6.22
N VAL A 355 4.86 19.37 6.74
CA VAL A 355 3.77 18.79 5.93
C VAL A 355 2.99 19.87 5.19
N ALA A 356 2.70 21.02 5.82
CA ALA A 356 1.97 22.11 5.17
C ALA A 356 2.77 22.67 3.98
N ILE A 357 4.07 22.90 4.15
CA ILE A 357 4.96 23.38 3.07
C ILE A 357 5.04 22.35 1.93
N LEU A 358 5.31 21.07 2.26
CA LEU A 358 5.41 20.00 1.27
C LEU A 358 4.06 19.73 0.57
N SER A 359 2.93 20.03 1.21
CA SER A 359 1.59 19.88 0.63
C SER A 359 1.30 20.86 -0.52
N LEU A 360 2.07 21.91 -0.71
CA LEU A 360 1.84 22.88 -1.79
C LEU A 360 1.83 22.21 -3.16
N ASN A 361 2.82 21.35 -3.47
CA ASN A 361 2.88 20.64 -4.74
C ASN A 361 1.72 19.65 -4.94
N PRO A 362 1.38 18.76 -3.99
CA PRO A 362 0.19 17.93 -4.07
C PRO A 362 -1.12 18.71 -4.25
N VAL A 363 -1.28 19.85 -3.58
CA VAL A 363 -2.47 20.71 -3.73
C VAL A 363 -2.52 21.32 -5.13
N LEU A 364 -1.42 21.87 -5.62
CA LEU A 364 -1.34 22.39 -7.00
C LEU A 364 -1.61 21.29 -8.03
N ASN A 365 -1.11 20.08 -7.79
CA ASN A 365 -1.40 18.91 -8.62
C ASN A 365 -2.90 18.54 -8.62
N MET A 366 -3.57 18.59 -7.47
CA MET A 366 -5.02 18.36 -7.39
C MET A 366 -5.82 19.43 -8.11
N LEU A 367 -5.32 20.66 -8.22
CA LEU A 367 -5.96 21.74 -8.95
C LEU A 367 -5.68 21.69 -10.46
N SER A 368 -4.64 20.97 -10.90
CA SER A 368 -4.24 20.85 -12.29
C SER A 368 -5.20 19.95 -13.09
N GLU A 369 -5.51 20.32 -14.32
CA GLU A 369 -6.22 19.47 -15.27
C GLU A 369 -5.41 18.21 -15.64
N ARG A 370 -4.07 18.33 -15.66
CA ARG A 370 -3.12 17.23 -15.91
C ARG A 370 -2.60 16.65 -14.60
N GLN A 371 -3.51 16.19 -13.77
CA GLN A 371 -3.18 15.61 -12.47
C GLN A 371 -2.30 14.37 -12.64
N ILE A 372 -1.17 14.33 -11.91
CA ILE A 372 -0.28 13.17 -11.79
C ILE A 372 -0.66 12.40 -10.53
N MET A 373 -0.77 11.08 -10.62
CA MET A 373 -1.05 10.22 -9.46
C MET A 373 0.20 9.49 -8.99
N ASN A 374 0.21 9.12 -7.70
CA ASN A 374 1.22 8.25 -7.08
C ASN A 374 2.66 8.76 -7.24
N THR A 375 2.84 10.06 -7.06
CA THR A 375 4.14 10.73 -7.20
C THR A 375 4.50 11.46 -5.91
N SER A 376 5.77 11.40 -5.54
CA SER A 376 6.35 12.19 -4.47
C SER A 376 7.13 13.38 -5.04
N PHE A 377 6.99 14.55 -4.39
CA PHE A 377 7.77 15.75 -4.70
C PHE A 377 8.91 15.98 -3.71
N ASP A 378 9.02 15.13 -2.69
CA ASP A 378 10.12 15.14 -1.73
C ASP A 378 10.83 13.79 -1.67
N ARG A 379 12.14 13.81 -1.36
CA ARG A 379 12.99 12.60 -1.37
C ARG A 379 12.69 11.59 -0.27
N LEU A 380 12.02 12.04 0.79
CA LEU A 380 11.68 11.20 1.94
C LEU A 380 10.24 10.67 1.87
N HIS A 381 9.53 10.97 0.80
CA HIS A 381 8.12 10.57 0.59
C HIS A 381 7.19 10.96 1.75
N LEU A 382 7.43 12.13 2.36
CA LEU A 382 6.67 12.62 3.51
C LEU A 382 5.30 13.16 3.13
N VAL A 383 5.15 13.68 1.89
CA VAL A 383 3.87 14.19 1.38
C VAL A 383 3.75 13.90 -0.11
N ASN A 384 2.77 13.09 -0.49
CA ASN A 384 2.65 12.55 -1.83
C ASN A 384 1.32 12.89 -2.50
N THR A 385 1.22 12.64 -3.82
CA THR A 385 -0.03 12.64 -4.58
C THR A 385 -0.57 11.23 -4.67
N TYR A 386 -1.89 11.13 -4.66
CA TYR A 386 -2.58 9.85 -4.70
C TYR A 386 -3.64 9.83 -5.80
N GLY A 387 -3.82 8.66 -6.39
CA GLY A 387 -4.85 8.37 -7.36
C GLY A 387 -4.86 6.88 -7.69
N ALA A 388 -6.01 6.38 -8.10
CA ALA A 388 -6.17 5.00 -8.50
C ALA A 388 -7.21 4.89 -9.60
N PHE A 389 -6.93 4.08 -10.63
CA PHE A 389 -7.88 3.74 -11.69
C PHE A 389 -8.52 4.96 -12.38
N GLY A 390 -7.72 6.00 -12.65
CA GLY A 390 -8.17 7.16 -13.42
C GLY A 390 -8.65 6.78 -14.83
N SER A 391 -8.07 5.73 -15.42
CA SER A 391 -8.58 5.02 -16.60
C SER A 391 -8.78 3.54 -16.29
N VAL A 392 -9.73 2.91 -16.97
CA VAL A 392 -10.07 1.49 -16.84
C VAL A 392 -10.04 0.87 -18.24
N GLY A 393 -9.14 -0.10 -18.46
CA GLY A 393 -9.11 -0.86 -19.71
C GLY A 393 -10.42 -1.61 -19.94
N LYS A 394 -10.85 -1.74 -21.20
CA LYS A 394 -12.05 -2.49 -21.57
C LYS A 394 -11.78 -3.98 -21.74
N GLU A 395 -10.56 -4.36 -22.06
CA GLU A 395 -10.11 -5.72 -22.29
C GLU A 395 -9.00 -6.08 -21.33
N ARG A 396 -8.97 -7.33 -20.90
CA ARG A 396 -7.88 -7.87 -20.12
C ARG A 396 -6.89 -8.58 -21.02
N HIS A 397 -5.66 -8.14 -21.00
CA HIS A 397 -4.55 -8.81 -21.66
C HIS A 397 -3.64 -9.48 -20.64
N GLU A 398 -3.12 -10.66 -21.00
CA GLU A 398 -2.20 -11.44 -20.19
C GLU A 398 -1.00 -11.92 -21.00
N ILE A 399 0.15 -11.91 -20.34
CA ILE A 399 1.37 -12.56 -20.83
C ILE A 399 1.48 -13.91 -20.13
N VAL A 400 1.62 -14.98 -20.92
CA VAL A 400 1.83 -16.35 -20.42
C VAL A 400 3.22 -16.79 -20.91
N PHE A 401 4.11 -17.11 -19.98
CA PHE A 401 5.40 -17.70 -20.31
C PHE A 401 5.22 -19.20 -20.56
N GLU A 402 5.71 -19.66 -21.70
CA GLU A 402 5.57 -21.02 -22.15
C GLU A 402 6.91 -21.58 -22.58
N GLY A 403 7.23 -22.79 -22.16
CA GLY A 403 8.47 -23.47 -22.53
C GLY A 403 8.24 -24.72 -23.37
N THR A 404 9.26 -25.16 -24.10
CA THR A 404 9.31 -26.44 -24.83
C THR A 404 10.71 -27.03 -24.83
N ARG A 405 10.79 -28.36 -25.01
CA ARG A 405 12.05 -29.08 -25.25
C ARG A 405 12.32 -29.37 -26.74
N ASP A 406 11.37 -29.04 -27.62
CA ASP A 406 11.53 -29.19 -29.05
C ASP A 406 12.65 -28.24 -29.52
N ASP A 407 13.51 -28.73 -30.43
CA ASP A 407 14.67 -27.99 -30.97
C ASP A 407 14.88 -28.29 -32.46
N PRO A 408 14.55 -27.34 -33.36
CA PRO A 408 13.84 -26.08 -33.12
C PRO A 408 12.33 -26.27 -32.93
N PRO A 409 11.61 -25.31 -32.30
CA PRO A 409 10.17 -25.34 -32.24
C PRO A 409 9.53 -25.16 -33.62
N THR A 410 8.40 -25.86 -33.82
CA THR A 410 7.60 -25.83 -35.05
C THR A 410 6.15 -25.47 -34.74
N ASP A 411 5.29 -25.36 -35.73
CA ASP A 411 3.85 -25.12 -35.55
C ASP A 411 3.16 -26.26 -34.77
N ALA A 412 3.75 -27.47 -34.76
CA ALA A 412 3.22 -28.63 -34.00
C ALA A 412 3.77 -28.71 -32.57
N THR A 413 4.66 -27.82 -32.17
CA THR A 413 5.30 -27.84 -30.86
C THR A 413 4.28 -27.72 -29.71
N GLN A 414 4.41 -28.61 -28.73
CA GLN A 414 3.61 -28.57 -27.52
C GLN A 414 4.28 -27.65 -26.48
N TRP A 415 3.66 -26.51 -26.22
CA TRP A 415 4.10 -25.55 -25.24
C TRP A 415 3.51 -25.85 -23.88
N LYS A 416 4.33 -25.73 -22.81
CA LYS A 416 3.90 -25.92 -21.41
C LYS A 416 4.00 -24.60 -20.68
N GLU A 417 2.91 -24.23 -19.99
CA GLU A 417 2.76 -22.93 -19.33
C GLU A 417 3.40 -22.90 -17.93
N TYR A 418 4.03 -21.76 -17.60
CA TYR A 418 4.43 -21.39 -16.25
C TYR A 418 3.31 -20.59 -15.60
N ASP A 419 2.70 -21.11 -14.55
CA ASP A 419 1.70 -20.38 -13.78
C ASP A 419 2.34 -19.52 -12.69
N PHE A 420 1.84 -18.31 -12.52
CA PHE A 420 2.17 -17.41 -11.42
C PHE A 420 1.28 -17.70 -10.20
N TRP A 421 1.57 -17.07 -9.04
CA TRP A 421 0.82 -17.40 -7.82
C TRP A 421 -0.66 -17.03 -7.90
N CYS A 422 -1.00 -15.86 -8.40
CA CYS A 422 -2.36 -15.31 -8.30
C CYS A 422 -2.88 -14.61 -9.55
N LYS A 423 -2.03 -14.20 -10.49
CA LYS A 423 -2.53 -13.62 -11.74
C LYS A 423 -3.30 -14.70 -12.55
N PRO A 424 -4.24 -14.31 -13.42
CA PRO A 424 -4.87 -15.24 -14.35
C PRO A 424 -3.84 -16.03 -15.17
N GLY A 425 -4.03 -17.32 -15.25
CA GLY A 425 -3.16 -18.28 -15.96
C GLY A 425 -4.03 -19.35 -16.59
N THR A 426 -3.82 -20.64 -16.22
CA THR A 426 -4.62 -21.76 -16.72
C THR A 426 -6.13 -21.48 -16.58
N PRO A 427 -6.95 -21.63 -17.65
CA PRO A 427 -8.36 -21.23 -17.68
C PRO A 427 -9.25 -21.81 -16.59
N THR A 428 -8.98 -23.03 -16.13
CA THR A 428 -9.72 -23.71 -15.06
C THR A 428 -9.32 -23.25 -13.67
N ARG A 429 -8.22 -22.50 -13.55
CA ARG A 429 -7.68 -22.09 -12.26
C ARG A 429 -8.52 -20.99 -11.62
N ARG A 430 -9.02 -21.29 -10.42
CA ARG A 430 -9.75 -20.33 -9.60
C ARG A 430 -8.82 -19.16 -9.18
N PRO A 431 -9.25 -17.89 -9.32
CA PRO A 431 -8.54 -16.76 -8.73
C PRO A 431 -8.28 -16.91 -7.24
N CYS A 432 -7.19 -16.37 -6.74
CA CYS A 432 -6.79 -16.49 -5.33
C CYS A 432 -7.35 -15.37 -4.43
N PHE A 433 -7.30 -15.57 -3.12
CA PHE A 433 -7.30 -14.50 -2.12
C PHE A 433 -5.88 -14.36 -1.57
N ILE A 434 -5.19 -13.26 -1.85
CA ILE A 434 -3.81 -13.03 -1.41
C ILE A 434 -3.65 -11.75 -0.58
N ALA A 435 -4.49 -10.72 -0.81
CA ALA A 435 -4.41 -9.49 -0.02
C ALA A 435 -4.58 -9.79 1.48
N PRO A 436 -3.79 -9.18 2.36
CA PRO A 436 -2.95 -7.99 2.16
C PRO A 436 -1.53 -8.24 1.60
N LEU A 437 -1.12 -9.48 1.35
CA LEU A 437 0.19 -9.76 0.76
C LEU A 437 0.20 -9.35 -0.72
N GLN A 438 1.40 -9.07 -1.23
CA GLN A 438 1.61 -8.64 -2.60
C GLN A 438 2.54 -9.60 -3.34
N PRO A 439 2.03 -10.42 -4.28
CA PRO A 439 2.89 -11.12 -5.23
C PRO A 439 3.38 -10.10 -6.28
N ARG A 440 4.62 -9.62 -6.12
CA ARG A 440 5.13 -8.46 -6.87
C ARG A 440 5.26 -8.72 -8.35
N ILE A 441 5.71 -9.93 -8.72
CA ILE A 441 5.86 -10.30 -10.13
C ILE A 441 4.50 -10.41 -10.84
N ASP A 442 3.47 -10.95 -10.18
CA ASP A 442 2.11 -11.04 -10.72
C ASP A 442 1.54 -9.66 -11.07
N TRP A 443 1.82 -8.65 -10.23
CA TRP A 443 1.46 -7.27 -10.48
C TRP A 443 2.22 -6.66 -11.64
N GLN A 444 3.53 -6.91 -11.73
CA GLN A 444 4.39 -6.36 -12.77
C GLN A 444 4.07 -6.97 -14.15
N ILE A 445 3.71 -8.24 -14.23
CA ILE A 445 3.24 -8.88 -15.47
C ILE A 445 1.96 -8.20 -15.99
N TRP A 446 1.03 -7.81 -15.10
CA TRP A 446 -0.17 -7.08 -15.51
C TRP A 446 0.16 -5.73 -16.16
N PHE A 447 1.11 -4.97 -15.58
CA PHE A 447 1.60 -3.73 -16.22
C PHE A 447 2.31 -4.01 -17.54
N ALA A 448 3.14 -5.04 -17.59
CA ALA A 448 3.84 -5.43 -18.80
C ALA A 448 2.87 -5.79 -19.95
N ALA A 449 1.77 -6.48 -19.64
CA ALA A 449 0.74 -6.86 -20.60
C ALA A 449 0.02 -5.64 -21.25
N MET A 450 0.04 -4.48 -20.59
CA MET A 450 -0.49 -3.23 -21.14
C MET A 450 0.56 -2.40 -21.88
N SER A 451 1.78 -2.93 -22.10
CA SER A 451 2.91 -2.20 -22.65
C SER A 451 3.74 -3.06 -23.59
N ARG A 452 4.83 -2.49 -24.09
CA ARG A 452 5.79 -3.20 -24.93
C ARG A 452 6.90 -3.84 -24.09
N SER A 453 7.50 -4.92 -24.58
CA SER A 453 8.55 -5.69 -23.90
C SER A 453 9.82 -4.87 -23.59
N ASP A 454 10.15 -3.88 -24.41
CA ASP A 454 11.30 -3.00 -24.22
C ASP A 454 11.22 -2.14 -22.94
N ARG A 455 10.03 -1.93 -22.38
CA ARG A 455 9.82 -1.20 -21.14
C ARG A 455 9.97 -2.05 -19.87
N TYR A 456 10.02 -3.37 -20.03
CA TYR A 456 10.11 -4.32 -18.92
C TYR A 456 11.29 -5.28 -19.11
N PRO A 457 12.53 -4.78 -19.04
CA PRO A 457 13.74 -5.53 -19.34
C PRO A 457 13.91 -6.79 -18.48
N TRP A 458 13.39 -6.79 -17.26
CA TRP A 458 13.42 -7.95 -16.36
C TRP A 458 12.69 -9.18 -16.92
N THR A 459 11.78 -9.02 -17.90
CA THR A 459 11.10 -10.16 -18.55
C THR A 459 12.05 -11.02 -19.38
N ALA A 460 12.99 -10.41 -20.06
CA ALA A 460 14.06 -11.12 -20.78
C ALA A 460 15.00 -11.84 -19.79
N HIS A 461 15.28 -11.22 -18.63
CA HIS A 461 16.06 -11.87 -17.57
C HIS A 461 15.29 -13.04 -16.93
N LEU A 462 13.97 -12.90 -16.75
CA LEU A 462 13.12 -14.02 -16.32
C LEU A 462 13.22 -15.20 -17.32
N ILE A 463 13.10 -14.95 -18.64
CA ILE A 463 13.26 -16.00 -19.66
C ILE A 463 14.61 -16.70 -19.52
N TRP A 464 15.69 -15.93 -19.41
CA TRP A 464 17.04 -16.49 -19.19
C TRP A 464 17.11 -17.42 -17.98
N LYS A 465 16.58 -16.98 -16.86
CA LYS A 465 16.57 -17.76 -15.61
C LYS A 465 15.72 -19.02 -15.73
N LEU A 466 14.58 -18.97 -16.40
CA LEU A 466 13.72 -20.12 -16.64
C LEU A 466 14.36 -21.14 -17.59
N LEU A 467 15.13 -20.68 -18.60
CA LEU A 467 15.94 -21.54 -19.47
C LEU A 467 17.03 -22.32 -18.70
N HIS A 468 17.37 -21.89 -17.48
CA HIS A 468 18.36 -22.53 -16.60
C HIS A 468 17.74 -23.19 -15.37
N ASN A 469 16.39 -23.25 -15.26
CA ASN A 469 15.69 -23.73 -14.08
C ASN A 469 16.17 -23.06 -12.78
N ASP A 470 16.46 -21.74 -12.83
CA ASP A 470 16.93 -20.96 -11.68
C ASP A 470 15.95 -21.05 -10.52
N ALA A 471 16.42 -21.52 -9.38
CA ALA A 471 15.57 -21.77 -8.21
C ALA A 471 14.94 -20.49 -7.65
N GLY A 472 15.65 -19.35 -7.74
CA GLY A 472 15.14 -18.05 -7.31
C GLY A 472 13.96 -17.60 -8.17
N ALA A 473 14.12 -17.62 -9.50
CA ALA A 473 13.04 -17.27 -10.42
C ALA A 473 11.84 -18.22 -10.30
N LEU A 474 12.09 -19.53 -10.18
CA LEU A 474 11.03 -20.54 -9.99
C LEU A 474 10.27 -20.35 -8.68
N SER A 475 10.90 -19.86 -7.62
CA SER A 475 10.22 -19.58 -6.35
C SER A 475 9.15 -18.47 -6.44
N LEU A 476 9.21 -17.62 -7.47
CA LEU A 476 8.22 -16.60 -7.78
C LEU A 476 6.99 -17.14 -8.53
N LEU A 477 7.05 -18.40 -8.98
CA LEU A 477 6.01 -19.07 -9.77
C LEU A 477 5.30 -20.13 -8.94
N SER A 478 4.07 -20.47 -9.32
CA SER A 478 3.32 -21.54 -8.65
C SER A 478 3.59 -22.92 -9.24
N THR A 479 4.01 -22.98 -10.50
CA THR A 479 4.30 -24.25 -11.19
C THR A 479 5.59 -24.16 -12.00
N ASN A 480 6.37 -25.24 -11.98
CA ASN A 480 7.46 -25.47 -12.93
C ASN A 480 7.07 -26.67 -13.82
N PRO A 481 6.77 -26.47 -15.11
CA PRO A 481 6.42 -27.55 -16.01
C PRO A 481 7.63 -28.39 -16.49
N PHE A 482 8.85 -28.03 -16.07
CA PHE A 482 10.10 -28.68 -16.44
C PHE A 482 10.97 -29.05 -15.22
N PRO A 483 10.46 -29.86 -14.26
CA PRO A 483 11.19 -30.12 -13.02
C PRO A 483 12.48 -30.93 -13.23
N ASP A 484 12.51 -31.85 -14.21
CA ASP A 484 13.62 -32.79 -14.42
C ASP A 484 14.79 -32.20 -15.22
N ALA A 485 14.48 -31.35 -16.20
CA ALA A 485 15.47 -30.68 -17.04
C ALA A 485 14.87 -29.40 -17.64
N PRO A 486 15.65 -28.32 -17.80
CA PRO A 486 15.15 -27.06 -18.31
C PRO A 486 14.58 -27.17 -19.73
N PRO A 487 13.70 -26.25 -20.15
CA PRO A 487 13.25 -26.16 -21.53
C PRO A 487 14.39 -25.70 -22.46
N ARG A 488 14.28 -26.01 -23.74
CA ARG A 488 15.18 -25.50 -24.79
C ARG A 488 14.80 -24.11 -25.26
N TYR A 489 13.51 -23.83 -25.33
CA TYR A 489 12.97 -22.55 -25.74
C TYR A 489 11.91 -22.07 -24.77
N ILE A 490 11.85 -20.76 -24.56
CA ILE A 490 10.78 -20.07 -23.87
C ILE A 490 10.27 -18.93 -24.75
N ARG A 491 8.94 -18.79 -24.81
CA ARG A 491 8.27 -17.64 -25.40
C ARG A 491 7.38 -16.95 -24.38
N ALA A 492 6.99 -15.71 -24.65
CA ALA A 492 5.94 -15.03 -23.93
C ALA A 492 4.73 -14.86 -24.86
N ALA A 493 3.74 -15.70 -24.69
CA ALA A 493 2.51 -15.68 -25.47
C ALA A 493 1.56 -14.58 -24.95
N TYR A 494 0.81 -13.93 -25.84
CA TYR A 494 -0.08 -12.84 -25.54
C TYR A 494 -1.51 -13.26 -25.78
N TYR A 495 -2.35 -13.12 -24.74
CA TYR A 495 -3.74 -13.54 -24.77
C TYR A 495 -4.68 -12.42 -24.33
N ARG A 496 -5.90 -12.41 -24.85
CA ARG A 496 -7.06 -11.73 -24.27
C ARG A 496 -7.78 -12.71 -23.37
N TYR A 497 -8.09 -12.26 -22.13
CA TYR A 497 -8.82 -13.02 -21.14
C TYR A 497 -10.17 -12.37 -20.85
N GLU A 498 -11.19 -13.18 -20.62
CA GLU A 498 -12.53 -12.77 -20.24
C GLU A 498 -13.05 -13.73 -19.17
N PHE A 499 -13.78 -13.23 -18.16
CA PHE A 499 -14.39 -14.13 -17.21
C PHE A 499 -15.37 -15.10 -17.88
N ALA A 500 -15.20 -16.38 -17.66
CA ALA A 500 -16.21 -17.37 -18.04
C ALA A 500 -17.46 -17.20 -17.15
N PRO A 501 -18.69 -17.32 -17.69
CA PRO A 501 -19.91 -17.21 -16.90
C PRO A 501 -19.94 -18.20 -15.73
N PRO A 502 -20.47 -17.80 -14.54
CA PRO A 502 -20.65 -18.74 -13.43
C PRO A 502 -21.52 -19.93 -13.83
N GLY A 503 -21.10 -21.14 -13.42
CA GLY A 503 -21.85 -22.36 -13.71
C GLY A 503 -21.66 -22.91 -15.13
N ASN A 504 -20.63 -22.43 -15.89
CA ASN A 504 -20.33 -23.04 -17.19
C ASN A 504 -19.95 -24.53 -17.02
N PRO A 505 -20.34 -25.40 -17.97
CA PRO A 505 -20.18 -26.86 -17.84
C PRO A 505 -18.73 -27.32 -17.84
N GLU A 506 -17.80 -26.54 -18.39
CA GLU A 506 -16.38 -26.86 -18.49
C GLU A 506 -15.60 -26.50 -17.22
N GLY A 507 -16.25 -25.89 -16.21
CA GLY A 507 -15.61 -25.46 -14.96
C GLY A 507 -14.60 -24.32 -15.13
N LEU A 508 -14.66 -23.61 -16.24
CA LEU A 508 -13.73 -22.51 -16.54
C LEU A 508 -13.99 -21.31 -15.63
N TRP A 509 -12.90 -20.66 -15.25
CA TRP A 509 -12.91 -19.33 -14.65
C TRP A 509 -12.64 -18.26 -15.69
N TRP A 510 -11.87 -18.58 -16.74
CA TRP A 510 -11.47 -17.69 -17.80
C TRP A 510 -11.68 -18.32 -19.17
N ASN A 511 -12.20 -17.55 -20.10
CA ASN A 511 -12.06 -17.78 -21.53
C ASN A 511 -10.82 -17.01 -21.99
N ARG A 512 -10.04 -17.56 -22.92
CA ARG A 512 -8.88 -16.87 -23.48
C ARG A 512 -8.78 -17.03 -24.98
N THR A 513 -8.30 -15.97 -25.64
CA THR A 513 -8.04 -15.93 -27.08
C THR A 513 -6.59 -15.58 -27.30
N TYR A 514 -5.86 -16.40 -28.06
CA TYR A 514 -4.48 -16.12 -28.44
C TYR A 514 -4.43 -14.94 -29.41
N LEU A 515 -3.56 -13.96 -29.14
CA LEU A 515 -3.39 -12.75 -29.95
C LEU A 515 -2.05 -12.72 -30.69
N GLY A 516 -1.08 -13.53 -30.28
CA GLY A 516 0.27 -13.55 -30.85
C GLY A 516 1.34 -13.74 -29.80
N GLU A 517 2.56 -13.39 -30.14
CA GLU A 517 3.72 -13.45 -29.26
C GLU A 517 4.08 -12.05 -28.74
N TRP A 518 4.16 -11.91 -27.42
CA TRP A 518 4.68 -10.69 -26.80
C TRP A 518 6.21 -10.65 -26.82
N LEU A 519 6.85 -11.83 -26.63
CA LEU A 519 8.24 -12.12 -26.95
C LEU A 519 8.31 -13.43 -27.74
N PRO A 520 9.10 -13.47 -28.83
CA PRO A 520 9.24 -14.69 -29.64
C PRO A 520 9.96 -15.80 -28.85
N PRO A 521 9.96 -17.04 -29.36
CA PRO A 521 10.77 -18.11 -28.82
C PRO A 521 12.25 -17.72 -28.72
N LEU A 522 12.82 -17.81 -27.53
CA LEU A 522 14.21 -17.52 -27.22
C LEU A 522 14.84 -18.77 -26.57
N ASN A 523 16.11 -19.01 -26.88
CA ASN A 523 16.93 -20.03 -26.24
C ASN A 523 18.17 -19.41 -25.57
N ASP A 524 18.94 -20.20 -24.86
CA ASP A 524 20.13 -19.79 -24.13
C ASP A 524 21.31 -19.35 -25.01
N THR A 525 21.26 -19.64 -26.32
CA THR A 525 22.27 -19.25 -27.31
C THR A 525 21.82 -18.11 -28.23
N ASP A 526 20.59 -17.59 -28.07
CA ASP A 526 20.07 -16.50 -28.91
C ASP A 526 20.95 -15.23 -28.76
N PRO A 527 21.60 -14.78 -29.85
CA PRO A 527 22.51 -13.63 -29.78
C PRO A 527 21.85 -12.34 -29.30
N ARG A 528 20.55 -12.15 -29.60
CA ARG A 528 19.80 -10.96 -29.20
C ARG A 528 19.57 -10.96 -27.69
N LEU A 529 19.20 -12.11 -27.10
CA LEU A 529 19.03 -12.28 -25.66
C LEU A 529 20.36 -12.07 -24.93
N LEU A 530 21.43 -12.72 -25.40
CA LEU A 530 22.77 -12.61 -24.80
C LEU A 530 23.30 -11.18 -24.84
N GLN A 531 23.19 -10.50 -26.00
CA GLN A 531 23.59 -9.10 -26.14
C GLN A 531 22.82 -8.20 -25.18
N PHE A 532 21.51 -8.40 -25.05
CA PHE A 532 20.66 -7.65 -24.15
C PHE A 532 21.07 -7.84 -22.69
N LEU A 533 21.23 -9.09 -22.24
CA LEU A 533 21.62 -9.40 -20.86
C LEU A 533 23.01 -8.87 -20.49
N ARG A 534 23.98 -8.91 -21.43
CA ARG A 534 25.32 -8.32 -21.26
C ARG A 534 25.26 -6.79 -21.15
N ALA A 535 24.42 -6.12 -21.94
CA ALA A 535 24.23 -4.67 -21.85
C ALA A 535 23.74 -4.23 -20.46
N PHE A 536 22.91 -5.04 -19.80
CA PHE A 536 22.48 -4.83 -18.43
C PHE A 536 23.46 -5.38 -17.37
N ARG A 537 24.53 -6.06 -17.80
CA ARG A 537 25.50 -6.76 -16.94
C ARG A 537 24.85 -7.83 -16.05
N TRP A 538 23.80 -8.49 -16.55
CA TRP A 538 23.13 -9.59 -15.82
C TRP A 538 23.83 -10.94 -16.05
N ILE A 539 24.64 -11.05 -17.11
CA ILE A 539 25.56 -12.16 -17.36
C ILE A 539 26.96 -11.61 -17.66
N ASP A 540 27.99 -12.40 -17.40
CA ASP A 540 29.38 -12.01 -17.63
C ASP A 540 29.73 -11.99 -19.14
N GLU A 541 30.67 -11.11 -19.53
CA GLU A 541 31.08 -10.95 -20.92
C GLU A 541 31.76 -12.20 -21.50
N GLY A 542 32.28 -13.09 -20.69
CA GLY A 542 33.01 -14.29 -21.07
C GLY A 542 32.38 -15.61 -20.66
N ALA A 543 31.17 -15.61 -20.13
CA ALA A 543 30.51 -16.86 -19.75
C ALA A 543 30.24 -17.69 -21.03
N PRO A 544 30.91 -18.85 -21.23
CA PRO A 544 30.48 -19.79 -22.24
C PRO A 544 29.06 -20.23 -21.95
N ALA A 545 28.25 -20.50 -22.98
CA ALA A 545 27.01 -21.23 -22.77
C ALA A 545 27.31 -22.44 -21.89
N PRO A 546 26.54 -22.69 -20.78
CA PRO A 546 26.80 -23.84 -19.93
C PRO A 546 26.90 -25.08 -20.79
N ALA A 547 28.01 -25.80 -20.68
CA ALA A 547 28.24 -27.04 -21.40
C ALA A 547 27.05 -27.96 -21.14
N ALA A 548 26.38 -28.41 -22.19
CA ALA A 548 25.36 -29.42 -22.08
C ALA A 548 25.92 -30.55 -21.22
N ALA A 549 25.22 -30.88 -20.13
CA ALA A 549 25.62 -31.97 -19.27
C ALA A 549 25.88 -33.20 -20.14
N SER A 550 27.15 -33.55 -20.30
CA SER A 550 27.54 -34.76 -21.00
C SER A 550 26.98 -35.91 -20.18
N ASN A 551 25.91 -36.53 -20.68
CA ASN A 551 25.52 -37.84 -20.23
C ASN A 551 26.71 -38.77 -20.46
N GLY A 552 27.46 -39.06 -19.41
CA GLY A 552 28.43 -40.14 -19.39
C GLY A 552 27.68 -41.48 -19.46
N PRO A 553 28.34 -42.52 -19.98
CA PRO A 553 27.71 -43.79 -20.38
C PRO A 553 27.05 -44.56 -19.26
#